data_447b1fbd96441f21b1281533b4bb102c
#
_entry.id   447b1fbd96441f21b1281533b4bb102c
#
_cell.length_a   1.000
_cell.length_b   1.000
_cell.length_c   1.000
_cell.angle_alpha   90.00
_cell.angle_beta   90.00
_cell.angle_gamma   90.00
#
_symmetry.space_group_name_H-M   'P 1'
#
loop_
_entity.id
_entity.type
_entity.pdbx_description
1 polymer ?
#
loop_
_entity_poly.entity_id
_entity_poly.type
_entity_poly.pdbx_seq_one_letter_code
_entity_poly.pdbx_strand_id
1 'polypeptide(L)'
;MNKDDENKRVVRVLLIRHARTTHNALGIIQGQLDTEINEDGEEEIKSLRANVMKMMTSKNSSINRVKNIRKVVTSDLQRCLHTAQGMMIDASQMIEESSKLRERHVGVLQGCPRKTAPMEFPRAWATFCESKTKRGLRCAGEGGESVDDVLRRVRECIEDAVRRVLEEDLEESSGDATIAVVTHAGVLLLLREYLVDEDLSGEKNRGIVRNCSIGTMRVEVDTSSSESKSNTRWILDSWGKVDAEGTADVL
;
A
#
# COMPACT_ATOMS: atom_id res chain seq x y z
N MET A 1 9.67 -32.42 -5.52
CA MET A 1 9.81 -31.17 -4.75
C MET A 1 11.28 -30.84 -4.71
N ASN A 2 11.67 -29.67 -5.23
CA ASN A 2 13.08 -29.24 -5.18
C ASN A 2 13.42 -28.87 -3.73
N LYS A 3 14.63 -29.24 -3.29
CA LYS A 3 15.15 -28.88 -1.94
C LYS A 3 15.18 -27.37 -1.67
N ASP A 4 15.07 -26.54 -2.70
CA ASP A 4 15.03 -25.07 -2.60
C ASP A 4 13.66 -24.50 -2.16
N ASP A 5 12.59 -25.33 -2.13
CA ASP A 5 11.25 -24.91 -1.70
C ASP A 5 10.99 -25.14 -0.19
N GLU A 6 11.78 -25.98 0.48
CA GLU A 6 11.55 -26.33 1.90
C GLU A 6 11.88 -25.17 2.87
N ASN A 7 12.70 -24.20 2.44
CA ASN A 7 13.14 -23.08 3.29
C ASN A 7 12.46 -21.75 2.97
N LYS A 8 11.44 -21.74 2.11
CA LYS A 8 10.70 -20.52 1.77
C LYS A 8 9.43 -20.40 2.59
N ARG A 9 9.29 -19.29 3.28
CA ARG A 9 8.04 -18.90 3.96
C ARG A 9 7.36 -17.77 3.20
N VAL A 10 6.04 -17.80 3.14
CA VAL A 10 5.24 -16.85 2.34
C VAL A 10 4.26 -16.12 3.22
N VAL A 11 4.27 -14.78 3.17
CA VAL A 11 3.26 -13.94 3.78
C VAL A 11 2.47 -13.24 2.69
N ARG A 12 1.15 -13.32 2.78
CA ARG A 12 0.25 -12.56 1.91
C ARG A 12 0.10 -11.15 2.43
N VAL A 13 0.16 -10.17 1.53
CA VAL A 13 0.01 -8.76 1.84
C VAL A 13 -1.18 -8.21 1.06
N LEU A 14 -2.18 -7.69 1.75
CA LEU A 14 -3.24 -6.89 1.15
C LEU A 14 -2.76 -5.45 1.08
N LEU A 15 -2.71 -4.90 -0.12
CA LEU A 15 -2.31 -3.52 -0.40
C LEU A 15 -3.56 -2.68 -0.59
N ILE A 16 -3.81 -1.72 0.29
CA ILE A 16 -5.06 -0.95 0.33
C ILE A 16 -4.75 0.54 0.26
N ARG A 17 -5.37 1.25 -0.69
CA ARG A 17 -5.37 2.71 -0.69
C ARG A 17 -6.41 3.23 0.28
N HIS A 18 -6.06 4.30 1.03
CA HIS A 18 -7.02 5.01 1.89
C HIS A 18 -8.28 5.43 1.12
N ALA A 19 -9.40 5.60 1.84
CA ALA A 19 -10.68 6.08 1.32
C ALA A 19 -10.60 7.54 0.84
N ARG A 20 -11.62 7.95 0.07
CA ARG A 20 -11.70 9.29 -0.52
C ARG A 20 -11.74 10.38 0.53
N THR A 21 -10.94 11.43 0.33
CA THR A 21 -10.87 12.61 1.17
C THR A 21 -11.49 13.81 0.48
N THR A 22 -11.79 14.86 1.23
CA THR A 22 -12.18 16.16 0.69
C THR A 22 -11.16 16.68 -0.32
N HIS A 23 -9.85 16.53 -0.04
CA HIS A 23 -8.78 16.94 -0.96
C HIS A 23 -8.76 16.11 -2.25
N ASN A 24 -9.07 14.80 -2.19
CA ASN A 24 -9.23 14.00 -3.41
C ASN A 24 -10.36 14.56 -4.29
N ALA A 25 -11.51 14.87 -3.69
CA ALA A 25 -12.67 15.41 -4.42
C ALA A 25 -12.36 16.77 -5.08
N LEU A 26 -11.54 17.58 -4.42
CA LEU A 26 -11.13 18.90 -4.92
C LEU A 26 -9.89 18.86 -5.84
N GLY A 27 -9.28 17.71 -6.06
CA GLY A 27 -8.06 17.58 -6.85
C GLY A 27 -6.86 18.29 -6.24
N ILE A 28 -6.78 18.37 -4.90
CA ILE A 28 -5.68 18.99 -4.17
C ILE A 28 -4.58 17.96 -3.90
N ILE A 29 -3.33 18.34 -4.15
CA ILE A 29 -2.15 17.53 -3.88
C ILE A 29 -1.95 17.44 -2.37
N GLN A 30 -2.12 16.26 -1.80
CA GLN A 30 -2.09 16.07 -0.35
C GLN A 30 -0.68 15.88 0.21
N GLY A 31 0.11 15.00 -0.42
CA GLY A 31 1.37 14.57 0.18
C GLY A 31 1.15 14.07 1.61
N GLN A 32 1.88 14.64 2.58
CA GLN A 32 1.78 14.30 4.00
C GLN A 32 0.86 15.25 4.82
N LEU A 33 0.12 16.14 4.16
CA LEU A 33 -0.92 16.91 4.85
C LEU A 33 -1.99 15.95 5.37
N ASP A 34 -2.44 16.18 6.59
CA ASP A 34 -3.53 15.42 7.16
C ASP A 34 -4.88 15.96 6.67
N THR A 35 -5.73 15.06 6.22
CA THR A 35 -6.99 15.39 5.55
C THR A 35 -8.08 14.39 5.93
N GLU A 36 -9.28 14.88 6.11
CA GLU A 36 -10.42 14.09 6.54
C GLU A 36 -11.03 13.31 5.38
N ILE A 37 -11.57 12.14 5.69
CA ILE A 37 -12.43 11.35 4.80
C ILE A 37 -13.71 12.14 4.55
N ASN A 38 -14.22 12.13 3.32
CA ASN A 38 -15.51 12.72 2.98
C ASN A 38 -16.63 11.68 3.00
N GLU A 39 -17.87 12.08 2.74
CA GLU A 39 -19.04 11.20 2.76
C GLU A 39 -18.90 10.02 1.76
N ASP A 40 -18.39 10.27 0.54
CA ASP A 40 -18.12 9.20 -0.43
C ASP A 40 -17.10 8.20 0.12
N GLY A 41 -16.08 8.69 0.82
CA GLY A 41 -15.05 7.85 1.46
C GLY A 41 -15.60 6.96 2.56
N GLU A 42 -16.61 7.43 3.33
CA GLU A 42 -17.29 6.58 4.32
C GLU A 42 -18.03 5.41 3.66
N GLU A 43 -18.68 5.63 2.52
CA GLU A 43 -19.33 4.55 1.77
C GLU A 43 -18.31 3.61 1.12
N GLU A 44 -17.18 4.14 0.64
CA GLU A 44 -16.05 3.32 0.15
C GLU A 44 -15.50 2.41 1.25
N ILE A 45 -15.38 2.88 2.50
CA ILE A 45 -14.95 2.07 3.64
C ILE A 45 -15.92 0.92 3.94
N LYS A 46 -17.23 1.17 3.89
CA LYS A 46 -18.25 0.12 4.06
C LYS A 46 -18.11 -0.96 2.98
N SER A 47 -17.92 -0.55 1.73
CA SER A 47 -17.69 -1.45 0.59
C SER A 47 -16.38 -2.21 0.75
N LEU A 48 -15.30 -1.56 1.18
CA LEU A 48 -14.01 -2.18 1.48
C LEU A 48 -14.15 -3.28 2.52
N ARG A 49 -14.84 -3.00 3.64
CA ARG A 49 -15.11 -3.99 4.69
C ARG A 49 -15.84 -5.22 4.15
N ALA A 50 -16.90 -5.02 3.35
CA ALA A 50 -17.64 -6.11 2.73
C ALA A 50 -16.76 -6.96 1.81
N ASN A 51 -15.88 -6.33 1.03
CA ASN A 51 -14.95 -7.01 0.14
C ASN A 51 -13.91 -7.83 0.90
N VAL A 52 -13.34 -7.29 1.97
CA VAL A 52 -12.39 -8.02 2.84
C VAL A 52 -13.10 -9.21 3.48
N MET A 53 -14.32 -9.07 3.99
CA MET A 53 -15.11 -10.18 4.52
C MET A 53 -15.34 -11.28 3.48
N LYS A 54 -15.70 -10.90 2.25
CA LYS A 54 -15.90 -11.84 1.13
C LYS A 54 -14.61 -12.59 0.79
N MET A 55 -13.47 -11.91 0.79
CA MET A 55 -12.16 -12.56 0.58
C MET A 55 -11.84 -13.58 1.66
N MET A 56 -12.17 -13.28 2.93
CA MET A 56 -11.94 -14.18 4.07
C MET A 56 -12.86 -15.41 4.07
N THR A 57 -14.10 -15.27 3.58
CA THR A 57 -15.11 -16.34 3.59
C THR A 57 -15.14 -17.17 2.30
N SER A 58 -14.48 -16.72 1.24
CA SER A 58 -14.49 -17.39 -0.07
C SER A 58 -13.85 -18.78 -0.01
N LYS A 59 -14.60 -19.79 -0.46
CA LYS A 59 -14.13 -21.18 -0.56
C LYS A 59 -13.43 -21.50 -1.89
N ASN A 60 -13.49 -20.61 -2.88
CA ASN A 60 -13.27 -20.95 -4.29
C ASN A 60 -11.94 -20.52 -4.91
N SER A 61 -10.94 -20.08 -4.15
CA SER A 61 -9.68 -19.66 -4.79
C SER A 61 -8.47 -19.99 -3.94
N SER A 62 -7.62 -20.87 -4.44
CA SER A 62 -6.31 -21.18 -3.85
C SER A 62 -5.34 -19.98 -3.90
N ILE A 63 -5.53 -19.05 -4.85
CA ILE A 63 -4.63 -17.91 -5.07
C ILE A 63 -5.05 -16.67 -4.25
N ASN A 64 -6.37 -16.46 -4.01
CA ASN A 64 -6.90 -15.26 -3.35
C ASN A 64 -7.50 -15.53 -1.95
N ARG A 65 -7.23 -16.66 -1.34
CA ARG A 65 -7.78 -16.97 -0.02
C ARG A 65 -7.05 -16.21 1.06
N VAL A 66 -7.70 -15.18 1.61
CA VAL A 66 -7.31 -14.51 2.84
C VAL A 66 -7.89 -15.29 4.02
N LYS A 67 -7.08 -16.08 4.71
CA LYS A 67 -7.60 -16.91 5.82
C LYS A 67 -7.77 -16.12 7.11
N ASN A 68 -6.77 -15.35 7.46
CA ASN A 68 -6.74 -14.58 8.70
C ASN A 68 -5.82 -13.36 8.50
N ILE A 69 -6.35 -12.17 8.71
CA ILE A 69 -5.53 -10.95 8.75
C ILE A 69 -4.96 -10.87 10.17
N ARG A 70 -3.70 -11.25 10.33
CA ARG A 70 -2.99 -11.24 11.61
C ARG A 70 -2.69 -9.84 12.10
N LYS A 71 -2.34 -8.94 11.17
CA LYS A 71 -1.90 -7.59 11.48
C LYS A 71 -2.38 -6.61 10.41
N VAL A 72 -2.78 -5.43 10.84
CA VAL A 72 -3.03 -4.28 9.97
C VAL A 72 -1.96 -3.23 10.24
N VAL A 73 -1.13 -2.93 9.24
CA VAL A 73 -0.13 -1.86 9.31
C VAL A 73 -0.63 -0.70 8.47
N THR A 74 -0.72 0.48 9.06
CA THR A 74 -1.30 1.64 8.39
C THR A 74 -0.36 2.85 8.45
N SER A 75 -0.42 3.71 7.43
CA SER A 75 0.11 5.06 7.58
C SER A 75 -0.57 5.75 8.77
N ASP A 76 0.20 6.51 9.52
CA ASP A 76 -0.27 7.30 10.68
C ASP A 76 -1.07 8.55 10.29
N LEU A 77 -1.24 8.83 8.97
CA LEU A 77 -2.11 9.91 8.52
C LEU A 77 -3.59 9.51 8.69
N GLN A 78 -4.42 10.45 9.20
CA GLN A 78 -5.80 10.22 9.62
C GLN A 78 -6.64 9.47 8.58
N ARG A 79 -6.51 9.82 7.30
CA ARG A 79 -7.23 9.13 6.21
C ARG A 79 -6.93 7.64 6.10
N CYS A 80 -5.68 7.23 6.37
CA CYS A 80 -5.30 5.82 6.37
C CYS A 80 -5.76 5.13 7.65
N LEU A 81 -5.57 5.78 8.80
CA LEU A 81 -5.98 5.26 10.09
C LEU A 81 -7.50 5.03 10.13
N HIS A 82 -8.30 6.00 9.70
CA HIS A 82 -9.75 5.89 9.62
C HIS A 82 -10.17 4.77 8.65
N THR A 83 -9.53 4.66 7.49
CA THR A 83 -9.78 3.54 6.56
C THR A 83 -9.46 2.19 7.20
N ALA A 84 -8.32 2.08 7.89
CA ALA A 84 -7.90 0.85 8.57
C ALA A 84 -8.90 0.45 9.66
N GLN A 85 -9.33 1.39 10.50
CA GLN A 85 -10.32 1.16 11.55
C GLN A 85 -11.67 0.71 10.98
N GLY A 86 -12.15 1.38 9.94
CA GLY A 86 -13.45 1.08 9.34
C GLY A 86 -13.52 -0.24 8.56
N MET A 87 -12.38 -0.72 8.04
CA MET A 87 -12.33 -2.02 7.35
C MET A 87 -12.21 -3.21 8.30
N MET A 88 -11.89 -3.00 9.59
CA MET A 88 -11.70 -4.07 10.56
C MET A 88 -12.95 -4.92 10.72
N ILE A 89 -12.75 -6.24 10.74
CA ILE A 89 -13.82 -7.23 10.86
C ILE A 89 -13.94 -7.71 12.31
N ASP A 90 -12.80 -7.83 12.96
CA ASP A 90 -12.69 -8.32 14.34
C ASP A 90 -11.94 -7.28 15.20
N ALA A 91 -12.49 -6.99 16.38
CA ALA A 91 -11.88 -6.08 17.36
C ALA A 91 -10.55 -6.59 17.94
N SER A 92 -10.25 -7.89 17.78
CA SER A 92 -8.95 -8.47 18.18
C SER A 92 -7.80 -8.13 17.22
N GLN A 93 -8.11 -7.64 16.01
CA GLN A 93 -7.09 -7.23 15.05
C GLN A 93 -6.36 -6.00 15.55
N MET A 94 -5.05 -6.09 15.67
CA MET A 94 -4.22 -4.96 16.08
C MET A 94 -3.87 -4.08 14.87
N ILE A 95 -4.12 -2.77 15.01
CA ILE A 95 -3.67 -1.76 14.06
C ILE A 95 -2.33 -1.21 14.56
N GLU A 96 -1.33 -1.28 13.70
CA GLU A 96 -0.01 -0.69 13.92
C GLU A 96 0.17 0.51 13.00
N GLU A 97 0.38 1.67 13.57
CA GLU A 97 0.64 2.91 12.83
C GLU A 97 2.13 3.05 12.49
N SER A 98 2.42 3.51 11.27
CA SER A 98 3.80 3.73 10.83
C SER A 98 3.93 4.95 9.92
N SER A 99 4.73 5.91 10.32
CA SER A 99 5.10 7.05 9.47
C SER A 99 5.88 6.62 8.21
N LYS A 100 6.47 5.42 8.22
CA LYS A 100 7.14 4.84 7.05
C LYS A 100 6.18 4.54 5.89
N LEU A 101 4.86 4.43 6.15
CA LEU A 101 3.83 4.23 5.13
C LEU A 101 3.17 5.52 4.63
N ARG A 102 3.58 6.70 5.09
CA ARG A 102 3.05 7.98 4.61
C ARG A 102 3.23 8.15 3.11
N GLU A 103 2.34 8.93 2.49
CA GLU A 103 2.50 9.39 1.11
C GLU A 103 3.83 10.11 0.92
N ARG A 104 4.30 10.18 -0.32
CA ARG A 104 5.48 10.96 -0.64
C ARG A 104 5.29 12.42 -0.24
N HIS A 105 6.22 12.96 0.51
CA HIS A 105 6.26 14.40 0.80
C HIS A 105 6.67 15.15 -0.46
N VAL A 106 5.75 15.93 -1.02
CA VAL A 106 5.97 16.61 -2.31
C VAL A 106 6.36 18.08 -2.16
N GLY A 107 6.88 18.44 -0.96
CA GLY A 107 7.40 19.76 -0.67
C GLY A 107 6.35 20.85 -0.80
N VAL A 108 6.70 21.94 -1.47
CA VAL A 108 5.84 23.11 -1.65
C VAL A 108 4.56 22.86 -2.46
N LEU A 109 4.45 21.70 -3.12
CA LEU A 109 3.24 21.36 -3.87
C LEU A 109 2.10 20.84 -2.99
N GLN A 110 2.37 20.55 -1.70
CA GLN A 110 1.33 20.11 -0.78
C GLN A 110 0.30 21.23 -0.54
N GLY A 111 -0.98 20.91 -0.62
CA GLY A 111 -2.08 21.86 -0.50
C GLY A 111 -2.44 22.59 -1.79
N CYS A 112 -1.64 22.46 -2.87
CA CYS A 112 -1.94 23.09 -4.14
C CYS A 112 -2.97 22.28 -4.93
N PRO A 113 -3.95 22.96 -5.58
CA PRO A 113 -4.75 22.29 -6.61
C PRO A 113 -3.84 21.81 -7.75
N ARG A 114 -3.96 20.52 -8.10
CA ARG A 114 -3.15 19.91 -9.17
C ARG A 114 -3.24 20.66 -10.48
N LYS A 115 -4.41 21.23 -10.79
CA LYS A 115 -4.67 21.96 -12.02
C LYS A 115 -3.86 23.26 -12.13
N THR A 116 -3.66 23.96 -11.01
CA THR A 116 -2.95 25.25 -10.97
C THR A 116 -1.48 25.13 -10.58
N ALA A 117 -1.08 24.04 -9.95
CA ALA A 117 0.29 23.80 -9.50
C ALA A 117 1.37 24.03 -10.57
N PRO A 118 1.19 23.66 -11.88
CA PRO A 118 2.16 23.98 -12.94
C PRO A 118 2.37 25.47 -13.18
N MET A 119 1.35 26.28 -12.93
CA MET A 119 1.39 27.73 -13.12
C MET A 119 1.91 28.46 -11.87
N GLU A 120 1.45 28.04 -10.69
CA GLU A 120 1.82 28.67 -9.42
C GLU A 120 3.24 28.30 -8.97
N PHE A 121 3.66 27.05 -9.22
CA PHE A 121 4.96 26.51 -8.83
C PHE A 121 5.67 25.81 -9.97
N PRO A 122 5.96 26.49 -11.12
CA PRO A 122 6.44 25.84 -12.35
C PRO A 122 7.73 25.05 -12.15
N ARG A 123 8.68 25.54 -11.38
CA ARG A 123 9.95 24.86 -11.09
C ARG A 123 9.74 23.61 -10.21
N ALA A 124 8.95 23.74 -9.15
CA ALA A 124 8.66 22.62 -8.26
C ALA A 124 7.85 21.53 -8.98
N TRP A 125 6.90 21.93 -9.84
CA TRP A 125 6.14 21.01 -10.67
C TRP A 125 7.03 20.26 -11.67
N ALA A 126 7.94 20.96 -12.36
CA ALA A 126 8.90 20.34 -13.26
C ALA A 126 9.78 19.32 -12.51
N THR A 127 10.30 19.69 -11.33
CA THR A 127 11.09 18.79 -10.46
C THR A 127 10.27 17.55 -10.03
N PHE A 128 9.01 17.75 -9.64
CA PHE A 128 8.10 16.64 -9.29
C PHE A 128 7.87 15.69 -10.46
N CYS A 129 7.64 16.22 -11.67
CA CYS A 129 7.47 15.39 -12.87
C CYS A 129 8.75 14.63 -13.21
N GLU A 130 9.91 15.30 -13.18
CA GLU A 130 11.21 14.71 -13.49
C GLU A 130 11.62 13.63 -12.47
N SER A 131 11.26 13.80 -11.21
CA SER A 131 11.56 12.86 -10.13
C SER A 131 10.89 11.50 -10.29
N LYS A 132 9.90 11.36 -11.17
CA LYS A 132 9.28 10.06 -11.51
C LYS A 132 10.25 9.15 -12.26
N THR A 133 11.18 9.73 -13.03
CA THR A 133 12.22 9.01 -13.78
C THR A 133 13.59 9.09 -13.12
N LYS A 134 13.90 10.23 -12.49
CA LYS A 134 15.13 10.46 -11.72
C LYS A 134 14.87 10.19 -10.24
N ARG A 135 14.89 8.92 -9.82
CA ARG A 135 14.47 8.43 -8.50
C ARG A 135 15.12 9.12 -7.32
N GLY A 136 16.40 9.52 -7.42
CA GLY A 136 17.11 10.24 -6.38
C GLY A 136 16.75 11.73 -6.26
N LEU A 137 16.01 12.29 -7.25
CA LEU A 137 15.64 13.71 -7.26
C LEU A 137 14.55 13.98 -6.21
N ARG A 138 14.83 14.89 -5.28
CA ARG A 138 13.88 15.27 -4.21
C ARG A 138 12.89 16.32 -4.72
N CYS A 139 11.66 16.25 -4.22
CA CYS A 139 10.67 17.31 -4.42
C CYS A 139 11.16 18.64 -3.82
N ALA A 140 10.79 19.74 -4.45
CA ALA A 140 11.22 21.08 -4.03
C ALA A 140 10.57 21.51 -2.71
N GLY A 141 11.37 22.13 -1.83
CA GLY A 141 10.95 22.64 -0.54
C GLY A 141 11.32 21.72 0.62
N GLU A 142 11.12 22.25 1.84
CA GLU A 142 11.45 21.54 3.07
C GLU A 142 10.67 20.22 3.17
N GLY A 143 11.34 19.18 3.63
CA GLY A 143 10.76 17.85 3.80
C GLY A 143 10.54 17.08 2.48
N GLY A 144 10.71 17.70 1.31
CA GLY A 144 10.49 17.03 0.02
C GLY A 144 11.28 15.74 -0.12
N GLU A 145 10.62 14.62 -0.48
CA GLU A 145 11.24 13.30 -0.62
C GLU A 145 11.56 12.98 -2.09
N SER A 146 12.60 12.18 -2.28
CA SER A 146 12.86 11.46 -3.52
C SER A 146 12.04 10.18 -3.59
N VAL A 147 11.98 9.55 -4.76
CA VAL A 147 11.37 8.21 -4.91
C VAL A 147 12.14 7.18 -4.08
N ASP A 148 13.48 7.26 -4.07
CA ASP A 148 14.32 6.33 -3.31
C ASP A 148 14.12 6.45 -1.79
N ASP A 149 13.85 7.64 -1.26
CA ASP A 149 13.51 7.82 0.15
C ASP A 149 12.21 7.06 0.52
N VAL A 150 11.18 7.20 -0.33
CA VAL A 150 9.89 6.51 -0.13
C VAL A 150 10.06 5.00 -0.22
N LEU A 151 10.74 4.51 -1.25
CA LEU A 151 10.95 3.07 -1.46
C LEU A 151 11.69 2.42 -0.29
N ARG A 152 12.74 3.08 0.22
CA ARG A 152 13.51 2.60 1.36
C ARG A 152 12.64 2.44 2.62
N ARG A 153 11.90 3.51 3.02
CA ARG A 153 11.09 3.46 4.24
C ARG A 153 9.91 2.49 4.14
N VAL A 154 9.28 2.40 2.96
CA VAL A 154 8.16 1.50 2.74
C VAL A 154 8.62 0.04 2.76
N ARG A 155 9.73 -0.26 2.07
CA ARG A 155 10.32 -1.59 2.06
C ARG A 155 10.66 -2.06 3.47
N GLU A 156 11.39 -1.24 4.24
CA GLU A 156 11.73 -1.54 5.63
C GLU A 156 10.48 -1.84 6.46
N CYS A 157 9.41 -1.04 6.33
CA CYS A 157 8.19 -1.22 7.10
C CYS A 157 7.50 -2.56 6.80
N ILE A 158 7.35 -2.89 5.51
CA ILE A 158 6.64 -4.12 5.10
C ILE A 158 7.48 -5.35 5.45
N GLU A 159 8.81 -5.33 5.21
CA GLU A 159 9.69 -6.44 5.55
C GLU A 159 9.73 -6.68 7.07
N ASP A 160 9.73 -5.63 7.89
CA ASP A 160 9.66 -5.74 9.35
C ASP A 160 8.32 -6.35 9.80
N ALA A 161 7.21 -5.94 9.20
CA ALA A 161 5.90 -6.52 9.51
C ALA A 161 5.81 -8.00 9.11
N VAL A 162 6.32 -8.35 7.93
CA VAL A 162 6.39 -9.73 7.44
C VAL A 162 7.22 -10.59 8.38
N ARG A 163 8.42 -10.11 8.77
CA ARG A 163 9.32 -10.86 9.66
C ARG A 163 8.66 -11.15 11.02
N ARG A 164 8.04 -10.14 11.65
CA ARG A 164 7.35 -10.31 12.94
C ARG A 164 6.24 -11.34 12.87
N VAL A 165 5.43 -11.32 11.82
CA VAL A 165 4.35 -12.31 11.64
C VAL A 165 4.92 -13.71 11.42
N LEU A 166 6.04 -13.85 10.71
CA LEU A 166 6.71 -15.14 10.53
C LEU A 166 7.33 -15.68 11.83
N GLU A 167 7.83 -14.80 12.71
CA GLU A 167 8.33 -15.16 14.04
C GLU A 167 7.20 -15.64 14.95
N GLU A 168 6.06 -14.94 14.96
CA GLU A 168 4.86 -15.32 15.70
C GLU A 168 4.26 -16.66 15.21
N ASP A 169 4.32 -16.95 13.89
CA ASP A 169 3.79 -18.19 13.29
C ASP A 169 4.67 -19.44 13.52
N LEU A 170 5.88 -19.31 14.06
CA LEU A 170 6.71 -20.47 14.43
C LEU A 170 6.02 -21.33 15.51
N GLU A 171 5.13 -20.74 16.32
CA GLU A 171 4.39 -21.42 17.39
C GLU A 171 3.08 -22.06 16.90
N GLU A 172 2.52 -21.64 15.77
CA GLU A 172 1.16 -22.00 15.31
C GLU A 172 1.12 -22.68 13.93
N SER A 173 2.01 -23.44 13.45
CA SER A 173 1.95 -24.39 12.28
C SER A 173 0.96 -24.06 11.12
N SER A 174 0.47 -22.85 10.95
CA SER A 174 -0.66 -22.52 10.04
C SER A 174 -0.29 -21.84 8.72
N GLY A 175 0.87 -21.99 8.22
CA GLY A 175 1.35 -21.83 6.82
C GLY A 175 0.89 -20.67 5.89
N ASP A 176 -0.13 -19.88 6.20
CA ASP A 176 -0.71 -18.84 5.32
C ASP A 176 -1.02 -17.54 6.10
N ALA A 177 0.01 -16.87 6.63
CA ALA A 177 -0.17 -15.59 7.30
C ALA A 177 -0.55 -14.49 6.31
N THR A 178 -1.49 -13.62 6.71
CA THR A 178 -1.88 -12.44 5.94
C THR A 178 -1.72 -11.18 6.77
N ILE A 179 -1.12 -10.15 6.19
CA ILE A 179 -1.12 -8.78 6.73
C ILE A 179 -1.89 -7.85 5.78
N ALA A 180 -2.48 -6.79 6.32
CA ALA A 180 -3.05 -5.72 5.53
C ALA A 180 -2.18 -4.45 5.68
N VAL A 181 -1.91 -3.77 4.59
CA VAL A 181 -1.15 -2.51 4.53
C VAL A 181 -2.04 -1.43 3.97
N VAL A 182 -2.40 -0.43 4.80
CA VAL A 182 -3.21 0.70 4.38
C VAL A 182 -2.31 1.91 4.15
N THR A 183 -2.27 2.41 2.91
CA THR A 183 -1.34 3.46 2.50
C THR A 183 -1.94 4.32 1.38
N HIS A 184 -1.13 4.92 0.54
CA HIS A 184 -1.47 5.97 -0.40
C HIS A 184 -1.20 5.56 -1.85
N ALA A 185 -1.84 6.26 -2.78
CA ALA A 185 -1.74 5.96 -4.21
C ALA A 185 -0.29 6.03 -4.73
N GLY A 186 0.45 7.11 -4.38
CA GLY A 186 1.83 7.27 -4.82
C GLY A 186 2.74 6.16 -4.29
N VAL A 187 2.58 5.79 -3.02
CA VAL A 187 3.33 4.67 -2.42
C VAL A 187 3.04 3.36 -3.14
N LEU A 188 1.76 3.04 -3.38
CA LEU A 188 1.38 1.80 -4.05
C LEU A 188 1.91 1.72 -5.49
N LEU A 189 1.85 2.83 -6.23
CA LEU A 189 2.42 2.90 -7.58
C LEU A 189 3.93 2.69 -7.58
N LEU A 190 4.65 3.33 -6.66
CA LEU A 190 6.11 3.16 -6.52
C LEU A 190 6.48 1.74 -6.10
N LEU A 191 5.72 1.13 -5.18
CA LEU A 191 5.92 -0.25 -4.78
C LEU A 191 5.79 -1.19 -5.97
N ARG A 192 4.71 -1.07 -6.75
CA ARG A 192 4.49 -1.87 -7.95
C ARG A 192 5.59 -1.70 -8.98
N GLU A 193 6.03 -0.47 -9.24
CA GLU A 193 7.01 -0.15 -10.27
C GLU A 193 8.43 -0.59 -9.93
N TYR A 194 8.81 -0.56 -8.64
CA TYR A 194 10.21 -0.66 -8.25
C TYR A 194 10.53 -1.74 -7.21
N LEU A 195 9.55 -2.24 -6.46
CA LEU A 195 9.78 -3.26 -5.43
C LEU A 195 9.24 -4.63 -5.81
N VAL A 196 8.28 -4.71 -6.73
CA VAL A 196 7.72 -5.99 -7.19
C VAL A 196 8.69 -6.66 -8.16
N ASP A 197 9.10 -7.89 -7.84
CA ASP A 197 9.99 -8.70 -8.69
C ASP A 197 9.22 -9.38 -9.83
N GLU A 198 7.94 -9.71 -9.60
CA GLU A 198 7.07 -10.36 -10.57
C GLU A 198 5.63 -9.85 -10.46
N ASP A 199 5.05 -9.39 -11.56
CA ASP A 199 3.67 -8.89 -11.64
C ASP A 199 2.77 -9.91 -12.38
N LEU A 200 1.99 -10.68 -11.62
CA LEU A 200 1.03 -11.67 -12.11
C LEU A 200 -0.40 -11.13 -12.17
N SER A 201 -0.62 -9.85 -11.87
CA SER A 201 -1.97 -9.26 -11.81
C SER A 201 -2.71 -9.27 -13.14
N GLY A 202 -1.97 -9.32 -14.25
CA GLY A 202 -2.54 -9.22 -15.61
C GLY A 202 -3.06 -7.83 -15.97
N GLU A 203 -2.97 -6.86 -15.05
CA GLU A 203 -3.47 -5.50 -15.23
C GLU A 203 -2.50 -4.69 -16.09
N LYS A 204 -2.94 -4.32 -17.30
CA LYS A 204 -2.15 -3.52 -18.25
C LYS A 204 -2.13 -2.03 -17.91
N ASN A 205 -3.17 -1.52 -17.23
CA ASN A 205 -3.29 -0.10 -16.90
C ASN A 205 -2.61 0.19 -15.56
N ARG A 206 -1.34 0.62 -15.62
CA ARG A 206 -0.46 0.83 -14.46
C ARG A 206 -0.70 2.15 -13.71
N GLY A 207 -1.59 3.01 -14.21
CA GLY A 207 -1.69 4.40 -13.75
C GLY A 207 -2.76 4.71 -12.71
N ILE A 208 -3.69 3.79 -12.41
CA ILE A 208 -4.86 4.10 -11.57
C ILE A 208 -4.88 3.19 -10.34
N VAL A 209 -4.84 3.80 -9.17
CA VAL A 209 -5.11 3.15 -7.89
C VAL A 209 -6.31 3.86 -7.27
N ARG A 210 -7.50 3.26 -7.34
CA ARG A 210 -8.74 3.84 -6.80
C ARG A 210 -8.71 3.86 -5.28
N ASN A 211 -9.44 4.79 -4.66
CA ASN A 211 -9.64 4.79 -3.22
C ASN A 211 -10.31 3.46 -2.79
N CYS A 212 -9.94 2.96 -1.63
CA CYS A 212 -10.38 1.67 -1.10
C CYS A 212 -10.15 0.46 -2.02
N SER A 213 -9.30 0.59 -3.07
CA SER A 213 -8.91 -0.55 -3.89
C SER A 213 -8.01 -1.51 -3.12
N ILE A 214 -8.13 -2.80 -3.43
CA ILE A 214 -7.34 -3.88 -2.84
C ILE A 214 -6.44 -4.49 -3.92
N GLY A 215 -5.14 -4.49 -3.69
CA GLY A 215 -4.18 -5.35 -4.37
C GLY A 215 -3.78 -6.50 -3.46
N THR A 216 -3.36 -7.61 -4.04
CA THR A 216 -2.79 -8.74 -3.27
C THR A 216 -1.38 -9.05 -3.76
N MET A 217 -0.49 -9.23 -2.81
CA MET A 217 0.91 -9.52 -3.04
C MET A 217 1.37 -10.66 -2.12
N ARG A 218 2.35 -11.43 -2.55
CA ARG A 218 3.09 -12.37 -1.71
C ARG A 218 4.50 -11.86 -1.49
N VAL A 219 4.95 -11.95 -0.25
CA VAL A 219 6.36 -11.75 0.12
C VAL A 219 6.92 -13.12 0.51
N GLU A 220 7.81 -13.63 -0.31
CA GLU A 220 8.54 -14.87 -0.06
C GLU A 220 9.85 -14.54 0.66
N VAL A 221 10.10 -15.21 1.78
CA VAL A 221 11.30 -15.02 2.60
C VAL A 221 12.07 -16.34 2.63
N ASP A 222 13.32 -16.30 2.23
CA ASP A 222 14.24 -17.43 2.37
C ASP A 222 14.79 -17.45 3.81
N THR A 223 14.44 -18.50 4.55
CA THR A 223 14.85 -18.68 5.96
C THR A 223 16.17 -19.47 6.09
N SER A 224 16.79 -19.89 4.99
CA SER A 224 18.03 -20.66 5.01
C SER A 224 19.30 -19.83 5.23
N SER A 225 19.24 -18.52 4.95
CA SER A 225 20.39 -17.63 5.06
C SER A 225 20.44 -16.94 6.42
N SER A 226 21.51 -17.18 7.17
CA SER A 226 21.81 -16.49 8.44
C SER A 226 22.33 -15.05 8.25
N GLU A 227 22.50 -14.58 7.01
CA GLU A 227 23.00 -13.26 6.70
C GLU A 227 21.86 -12.23 6.67
N SER A 228 22.09 -11.05 7.25
CA SER A 228 21.17 -9.94 7.50
C SER A 228 20.58 -9.25 6.26
N LYS A 229 20.81 -9.74 5.07
CA LYS A 229 20.09 -9.35 3.84
C LYS A 229 19.01 -10.38 3.59
N SER A 230 17.79 -10.08 4.04
CA SER A 230 16.62 -10.89 3.74
C SER A 230 16.51 -11.07 2.23
N ASN A 231 16.65 -12.31 1.76
CA ASN A 231 16.41 -12.69 0.38
C ASN A 231 14.89 -12.74 0.22
N THR A 232 14.25 -11.55 0.16
CA THR A 232 12.81 -11.41 -0.01
C THR A 232 12.48 -11.24 -1.48
N ARG A 233 11.50 -12.00 -1.97
CA ARG A 233 10.93 -11.87 -3.29
C ARG A 233 9.49 -11.38 -3.18
N TRP A 234 9.15 -10.37 -3.97
CA TRP A 234 7.86 -9.68 -3.95
C TRP A 234 7.08 -10.01 -5.22
N ILE A 235 5.96 -10.69 -5.09
CA ILE A 235 5.15 -11.17 -6.22
C ILE A 235 3.77 -10.54 -6.12
N LEU A 236 3.38 -9.76 -7.11
CA LEU A 236 2.07 -9.13 -7.19
C LEU A 236 1.07 -10.08 -7.85
N ASP A 237 0.05 -10.53 -7.12
CA ASP A 237 -0.97 -11.46 -7.61
C ASP A 237 -2.18 -10.75 -8.22
N SER A 238 -2.59 -9.61 -7.65
CA SER A 238 -3.68 -8.80 -8.19
C SER A 238 -3.48 -7.32 -7.88
N TRP A 239 -4.07 -6.45 -8.71
CA TRP A 239 -3.93 -5.01 -8.58
C TRP A 239 -5.27 -4.30 -8.62
N GLY A 240 -5.48 -3.41 -7.63
CA GLY A 240 -6.50 -2.37 -7.67
C GLY A 240 -7.94 -2.83 -7.91
N LYS A 241 -8.32 -4.04 -7.46
CA LYS A 241 -9.70 -4.52 -7.60
C LYS A 241 -10.64 -3.72 -6.70
N VAL A 242 -11.64 -3.11 -7.33
CA VAL A 242 -12.82 -2.50 -6.70
C VAL A 242 -14.02 -3.14 -7.34
N ASP A 243 -15.12 -3.36 -6.62
CA ASP A 243 -16.36 -3.82 -7.23
C ASP A 243 -16.86 -2.79 -8.25
N ALA A 244 -17.63 -3.28 -9.24
CA ALA A 244 -17.89 -2.68 -10.56
C ALA A 244 -18.50 -1.25 -10.58
N GLU A 245 -18.82 -0.62 -9.46
CA GLU A 245 -19.52 0.67 -9.39
C GLU A 245 -18.61 1.87 -8.97
N GLY A 246 -17.33 1.64 -8.74
CA GLY A 246 -16.43 2.71 -8.30
C GLY A 246 -16.00 3.67 -9.42
N THR A 247 -16.31 4.94 -9.28
CA THR A 247 -15.85 6.01 -10.18
C THR A 247 -14.32 6.19 -10.08
N ALA A 248 -13.65 6.32 -11.21
CA ALA A 248 -12.20 6.52 -11.27
C ALA A 248 -11.85 7.97 -10.97
N ASP A 249 -11.10 8.22 -9.89
CA ASP A 249 -10.33 9.45 -9.79
C ASP A 249 -9.09 9.32 -10.66
N VAL A 250 -8.99 10.15 -11.70
CA VAL A 250 -7.81 10.24 -12.54
C VAL A 250 -6.73 10.97 -11.74
N LEU A 251 -5.65 10.27 -11.41
CA LEU A 251 -4.43 10.85 -10.83
C LEU A 251 -3.61 11.58 -11.88
#